data_06a28eb82ed4a5390ecc8c9517a293a8
#
_entry.id   06a28eb82ed4a5390ecc8c9517a293a8
#
_cell.length_a   1.000
_cell.length_b   1.000
_cell.length_c   1.000
_cell.angle_alpha   90.00
_cell.angle_beta   90.00
_cell.angle_gamma   90.00
#
_symmetry.space_group_name_H-M   'P 1'
#
loop_
_entity.id
_entity.type
_entity.pdbx_description
1 polymer ?
#
loop_
_entity_poly.entity_id
_entity_poly.type
_entity_poly.pdbx_seq_one_letter_code
_entity_poly.pdbx_strand_id
1 'polypeptide(L)'
;MARNEQADRSRDVGEHRIRPLFDPSREHGEPRTIVIRHGHTWQSLAFLLLCLLIIGAILLGHEALRGIDRQNQETAATMARFERKVQQIESGLAYESKRRYLLLGMRDHILKVNPRVSLADAYRYAELALQASEKYPSVDPLLLLAIGTIESGYDPQATSHSDARGLYQIWPSTGRLLLRSLGWNYDEAALFDPEKNTQAAALYLDILFSTYSDPQLVLAEYNGGPLNAGYFRAGVGALATETRNYVPRVLQLHARLKDDFDRGVAVQGDAIHRDGQREGKTLAGPAPAAAGARREK
;
A
#
# COMPACT_ATOMS: atom_id res chain seq x y z
N MET A 1 49.42 -37.19 3.68
CA MET A 1 50.64 -37.05 2.93
C MET A 1 51.29 -35.77 3.44
N ALA A 2 52.21 -35.81 4.45
CA ALA A 2 53.63 -36.15 4.31
C ALA A 2 54.33 -35.04 3.51
N ARG A 3 55.29 -34.32 3.98
CA ARG A 3 56.53 -34.52 4.74
C ARG A 3 57.10 -33.12 4.96
N ASN A 4 57.60 -32.72 6.14
CA ASN A 4 58.93 -32.99 6.72
C ASN A 4 60.09 -32.33 5.94
N GLU A 5 60.81 -31.50 6.62
CA GLU A 5 62.27 -31.58 6.96
C GLU A 5 62.69 -30.24 7.53
N GLN A 6 63.01 -30.02 8.77
CA GLN A 6 64.09 -30.52 9.64
C GLN A 6 65.49 -30.05 9.20
N ALA A 7 66.10 -29.34 10.18
CA ALA A 7 67.49 -29.26 10.60
C ALA A 7 68.36 -28.25 9.85
N ASP A 8 69.16 -27.43 10.50
CA ASP A 8 70.35 -27.88 11.24
C ASP A 8 70.89 -26.83 12.20
N ARG A 9 71.50 -27.32 13.22
CA ARG A 9 72.19 -26.64 14.31
C ARG A 9 73.63 -26.30 13.90
N SER A 10 74.20 -25.19 14.33
CA SER A 10 75.57 -25.22 14.81
C SER A 10 75.78 -24.18 15.88
N ARG A 11 76.18 -24.72 17.00
CA ARG A 11 76.81 -24.06 18.18
C ARG A 11 78.13 -23.47 17.74
N ASP A 12 78.43 -22.28 18.24
CA ASP A 12 79.84 -21.98 18.44
C ASP A 12 80.04 -21.36 19.87
N VAL A 13 80.92 -22.02 20.59
CA VAL A 13 81.31 -21.77 21.98
C VAL A 13 82.66 -21.02 21.87
N GLY A 14 82.63 -19.76 22.16
CA GLY A 14 83.85 -18.93 22.20
C GLY A 14 84.22 -18.47 23.59
N GLU A 15 85.24 -19.03 24.00
CA GLU A 15 86.03 -18.96 25.27
C GLU A 15 86.03 -17.60 25.99
N HIS A 16 85.76 -17.65 27.27
CA HIS A 16 86.17 -16.64 28.26
C HIS A 16 87.68 -16.56 28.42
N ARG A 17 88.24 -15.44 27.97
CA ARG A 17 89.61 -15.04 28.46
C ARG A 17 89.40 -13.91 29.45
N ILE A 18 89.64 -14.26 30.69
CA ILE A 18 89.87 -13.34 31.81
C ILE A 18 91.27 -12.73 31.62
N ARG A 19 91.39 -11.43 31.45
CA ARG A 19 92.64 -10.71 31.60
C ARG A 19 92.66 -9.94 32.91
N PRO A 20 93.80 -9.91 33.56
CA PRO A 20 93.92 -9.41 34.95
C PRO A 20 93.80 -7.87 35.02
N LEU A 21 93.12 -7.50 36.11
CA LEU A 21 93.09 -6.14 36.61
C LEU A 21 94.48 -5.79 37.14
N PHE A 22 94.90 -4.60 36.86
CA PHE A 22 96.02 -3.83 37.37
C PHE A 22 97.30 -3.77 36.48
N ASP A 23 97.45 -2.58 35.84
CA ASP A 23 98.68 -2.03 35.38
C ASP A 23 98.95 -0.69 36.15
N PRO A 24 99.98 -0.61 37.02
CA PRO A 24 100.22 0.55 37.91
C PRO A 24 101.01 1.65 37.27
N SER A 25 101.18 1.73 35.98
CA SER A 25 102.14 2.72 35.32
C SER A 25 101.42 3.75 34.42
N ARG A 26 100.29 4.31 34.79
CA ARG A 26 99.74 5.51 34.14
C ARG A 26 99.01 6.41 35.13
N GLU A 27 99.85 7.11 35.92
CA GLU A 27 99.48 8.43 36.43
C GLU A 27 99.61 9.46 35.28
N HIS A 28 98.51 10.00 34.93
CA HIS A 28 98.22 11.38 34.54
C HIS A 28 96.78 11.33 33.91
N GLY A 29 95.81 11.46 34.78
CA GLY A 29 94.42 11.56 34.38
C GLY A 29 94.11 12.98 33.92
N GLU A 30 93.90 13.17 32.65
CA GLU A 30 93.16 14.33 32.19
C GLU A 30 91.68 14.23 32.64
N PRO A 31 91.07 15.34 33.08
CA PRO A 31 89.65 15.30 33.50
C PRO A 31 88.77 15.01 32.28
N ARG A 32 88.08 13.82 32.32
CA ARG A 32 87.06 13.49 31.35
C ARG A 32 85.90 14.44 31.54
N THR A 33 85.80 15.43 30.64
CA THR A 33 84.58 16.26 30.51
C THR A 33 83.45 15.41 30.03
N ILE A 34 82.48 15.11 30.91
CA ILE A 34 81.26 14.48 30.50
C ILE A 34 80.39 15.50 29.78
N VAL A 35 80.46 15.51 28.46
CA VAL A 35 79.58 16.33 27.63
C VAL A 35 78.17 15.63 27.62
N ILE A 36 77.34 16.12 28.52
CA ILE A 36 75.90 15.69 28.48
C ILE A 36 75.33 16.42 27.28
N ARG A 37 75.15 15.67 26.15
CA ARG A 37 74.43 16.16 24.98
C ARG A 37 72.92 16.25 25.31
N HIS A 38 72.49 17.42 25.76
CA HIS A 38 71.08 17.71 26.03
C HIS A 38 70.27 18.01 24.77
N GLY A 39 70.76 17.72 23.57
CA GLY A 39 70.17 18.15 22.31
C GLY A 39 68.94 17.31 21.84
N HIS A 40 68.74 16.10 22.35
CA HIS A 40 67.70 15.22 21.80
C HIS A 40 66.39 15.21 22.60
N THR A 41 66.41 15.65 23.86
CA THR A 41 65.22 15.56 24.74
C THR A 41 64.10 16.53 24.32
N TRP A 42 64.42 17.73 23.92
CA TRP A 42 63.46 18.75 23.49
C TRP A 42 62.84 18.44 22.12
N GLN A 43 63.60 17.87 21.20
CA GLN A 43 63.10 17.43 19.89
C GLN A 43 62.15 16.25 20.04
N SER A 44 62.47 15.32 20.93
CA SER A 44 61.59 14.18 21.23
C SER A 44 60.26 14.60 21.89
N LEU A 45 60.31 15.57 22.81
CA LEU A 45 59.11 16.15 23.44
C LEU A 45 58.24 16.91 22.42
N ALA A 46 58.84 17.71 21.55
CA ALA A 46 58.12 18.43 20.49
C ALA A 46 57.47 17.47 19.50
N PHE A 47 58.14 16.36 19.14
CA PHE A 47 57.58 15.30 18.28
C PHE A 47 56.40 14.61 18.93
N LEU A 48 56.49 14.24 20.23
CA LEU A 48 55.37 13.65 20.99
C LEU A 48 54.18 14.59 21.06
N LEU A 49 54.37 15.88 21.31
CA LEU A 49 53.30 16.86 21.33
C LEU A 49 52.64 16.99 19.96
N LEU A 50 53.42 16.99 18.90
CA LEU A 50 52.88 17.01 17.53
C LEU A 50 52.03 15.76 17.22
N CYS A 51 52.50 14.56 17.60
CA CYS A 51 51.76 13.33 17.45
C CYS A 51 50.44 13.34 18.25
N LEU A 52 50.44 13.86 19.47
CA LEU A 52 49.24 14.01 20.28
C LEU A 52 48.24 14.98 19.68
N LEU A 53 48.70 16.10 19.10
CA LEU A 53 47.84 17.05 18.38
C LEU A 53 47.23 16.44 17.13
N ILE A 54 48.01 15.68 16.36
CA ILE A 54 47.49 14.96 15.18
C ILE A 54 46.47 13.92 15.57
N ILE A 55 46.73 13.12 16.60
CA ILE A 55 45.77 12.13 17.11
C ILE A 55 44.49 12.83 17.61
N GLY A 56 44.63 13.93 18.34
CA GLY A 56 43.48 14.72 18.79
C GLY A 56 42.64 15.27 17.62
N ALA A 57 43.29 15.80 16.59
CA ALA A 57 42.61 16.29 15.39
C ALA A 57 41.87 15.15 14.62
N ILE A 58 42.51 13.97 14.53
CA ILE A 58 41.87 12.77 13.91
C ILE A 58 40.66 12.32 14.70
N LEU A 59 40.75 12.26 16.03
CA LEU A 59 39.63 11.88 16.89
C LEU A 59 38.46 12.87 16.78
N LEU A 60 38.75 14.19 16.83
CA LEU A 60 37.72 15.23 16.65
C LEU A 60 37.08 15.17 15.27
N GLY A 61 37.87 14.97 14.22
CA GLY A 61 37.38 14.81 12.86
C GLY A 61 36.48 13.58 12.72
N HIS A 62 36.87 12.49 13.35
CA HIS A 62 36.04 11.24 13.36
C HIS A 62 34.72 11.43 14.11
N GLU A 63 34.69 12.16 15.21
CA GLU A 63 33.47 12.48 15.93
C GLU A 63 32.56 13.41 15.13
N ALA A 64 33.12 14.41 14.47
CA ALA A 64 32.36 15.29 13.58
C ALA A 64 31.72 14.53 12.41
N LEU A 65 32.44 13.61 11.76
CA LEU A 65 31.90 12.75 10.70
C LEU A 65 30.79 11.86 11.21
N ARG A 66 30.93 11.26 12.38
CA ARG A 66 29.87 10.47 13.01
C ARG A 66 28.61 11.31 13.30
N GLY A 67 28.79 12.56 13.70
CA GLY A 67 27.68 13.51 13.90
C GLY A 67 26.91 13.77 12.61
N ILE A 68 27.66 14.03 11.52
CA ILE A 68 27.07 14.23 10.18
C ILE A 68 26.32 12.97 9.71
N ASP A 69 26.90 11.79 9.89
CA ASP A 69 26.26 10.53 9.50
C ASP A 69 24.95 10.28 10.28
N ARG A 70 24.93 10.54 11.59
CA ARG A 70 23.72 10.45 12.39
C ARG A 70 22.64 11.42 11.91
N GLN A 71 23.02 12.68 11.66
CA GLN A 71 22.09 13.69 11.16
C GLN A 71 21.54 13.32 9.78
N ASN A 72 22.37 12.77 8.89
CA ASN A 72 21.94 12.29 7.58
C ASN A 72 20.97 11.10 7.71
N GLN A 73 21.24 10.16 8.63
CA GLN A 73 20.34 9.03 8.90
C GLN A 73 18.99 9.49 9.47
N GLU A 74 18.99 10.43 10.40
CA GLU A 74 17.76 11.01 10.96
C GLU A 74 16.94 11.75 9.89
N THR A 75 17.64 12.51 9.04
CA THR A 75 16.99 13.23 7.92
C THR A 75 16.40 12.24 6.91
N ALA A 76 17.14 11.20 6.54
CA ALA A 76 16.66 10.14 5.65
C ALA A 76 15.46 9.39 6.24
N ALA A 77 15.48 9.06 7.53
CA ALA A 77 14.37 8.42 8.22
C ALA A 77 13.13 9.32 8.27
N THR A 78 13.31 10.62 8.45
CA THR A 78 12.23 11.62 8.46
C THR A 78 11.61 11.76 7.07
N MET A 79 12.45 11.83 6.02
CA MET A 79 12.01 11.86 4.62
C MET A 79 11.19 10.60 4.27
N ALA A 80 11.70 9.42 4.62
CA ALA A 80 10.98 8.16 4.38
C ALA A 80 9.65 8.06 5.15
N ARG A 81 9.52 8.69 6.32
CA ARG A 81 8.24 8.81 7.04
C ARG A 81 7.28 9.77 6.33
N PHE A 82 7.82 10.88 5.84
CA PHE A 82 7.04 11.86 5.10
C PHE A 82 6.51 11.28 3.79
N GLU A 83 7.34 10.63 2.99
CA GLU A 83 6.93 9.96 1.75
C GLU A 83 5.82 8.93 1.99
N ARG A 84 5.95 8.10 3.03
CA ARG A 84 4.88 7.15 3.40
C ARG A 84 3.56 7.83 3.74
N LYS A 85 3.61 8.96 4.46
CA LYS A 85 2.40 9.74 4.76
C LYS A 85 1.77 10.34 3.52
N VAL A 86 2.59 10.87 2.61
CA VAL A 86 2.10 11.40 1.32
C VAL A 86 1.42 10.30 0.52
N GLN A 87 2.06 9.14 0.36
CA GLN A 87 1.46 7.98 -0.33
C GLN A 87 0.14 7.52 0.32
N GLN A 88 0.05 7.53 1.64
CA GLN A 88 -1.18 7.19 2.36
C GLN A 88 -2.30 8.21 2.09
N ILE A 89 -1.98 9.50 2.05
CA ILE A 89 -2.94 10.56 1.73
C ILE A 89 -3.39 10.43 0.27
N GLU A 90 -2.47 10.26 -0.67
CA GLU A 90 -2.78 10.10 -2.09
C GLU A 90 -3.68 8.88 -2.35
N SER A 91 -3.36 7.74 -1.73
CA SER A 91 -4.19 6.53 -1.85
C SER A 91 -5.58 6.72 -1.25
N GLY A 92 -5.70 7.42 -0.13
CA GLY A 92 -6.98 7.78 0.49
C GLY A 92 -7.82 8.69 -0.41
N LEU A 93 -7.22 9.74 -0.98
CA LEU A 93 -7.88 10.65 -1.92
C LEU A 93 -8.33 9.95 -3.19
N ALA A 94 -7.52 9.04 -3.73
CA ALA A 94 -7.87 8.24 -4.91
C ALA A 94 -9.06 7.30 -4.62
N TYR A 95 -9.08 6.67 -3.44
CA TYR A 95 -10.19 5.83 -3.00
C TYR A 95 -11.48 6.63 -2.87
N GLU A 96 -11.45 7.76 -2.18
CA GLU A 96 -12.63 8.65 -1.99
C GLU A 96 -13.14 9.20 -3.33
N SER A 97 -12.24 9.57 -4.24
CA SER A 97 -12.60 10.04 -5.57
C SER A 97 -13.29 8.94 -6.39
N LYS A 98 -12.76 7.71 -6.35
CA LYS A 98 -13.37 6.56 -7.01
C LYS A 98 -14.73 6.22 -6.42
N ARG A 99 -14.85 6.19 -5.08
CA ARG A 99 -16.10 5.96 -4.37
C ARG A 99 -17.17 6.97 -4.75
N ARG A 100 -16.80 8.25 -4.76
CA ARG A 100 -17.71 9.34 -5.16
C ARG A 100 -18.15 9.22 -6.61
N TYR A 101 -17.24 8.88 -7.50
CA TYR A 101 -17.55 8.65 -8.92
C TYR A 101 -18.56 7.50 -9.08
N LEU A 102 -18.34 6.36 -8.43
CA LEU A 102 -19.28 5.24 -8.42
C LEU A 102 -20.65 5.65 -7.89
N LEU A 103 -20.68 6.33 -6.75
CA LEU A 103 -21.92 6.79 -6.11
C LEU A 103 -22.77 7.66 -7.04
N LEU A 104 -22.14 8.66 -7.66
CA LEU A 104 -22.84 9.58 -8.58
C LEU A 104 -23.31 8.87 -9.83
N GLY A 105 -22.49 8.02 -10.42
CA GLY A 105 -22.85 7.24 -11.60
C GLY A 105 -23.95 6.23 -11.31
N MET A 106 -23.92 5.55 -10.17
CA MET A 106 -25.01 4.64 -9.74
C MET A 106 -26.31 5.38 -9.52
N ARG A 107 -26.27 6.55 -8.85
CA ARG A 107 -27.44 7.44 -8.72
C ARG A 107 -28.04 7.80 -10.07
N ASP A 108 -27.20 8.23 -11.02
CA ASP A 108 -27.66 8.66 -12.35
C ASP A 108 -28.25 7.48 -13.15
N HIS A 109 -27.67 6.27 -12.99
CA HIS A 109 -28.24 5.06 -13.56
C HIS A 109 -29.62 4.76 -12.97
N ILE A 110 -29.81 4.86 -11.66
CA ILE A 110 -31.09 4.64 -10.97
C ILE A 110 -32.16 5.61 -11.50
N LEU A 111 -31.83 6.90 -11.62
CA LEU A 111 -32.74 7.92 -12.18
C LEU A 111 -33.10 7.65 -13.63
N LYS A 112 -32.16 7.13 -14.42
CA LYS A 112 -32.40 6.75 -15.81
C LYS A 112 -33.33 5.53 -15.92
N VAL A 113 -33.18 4.54 -15.00
CA VAL A 113 -34.01 3.33 -14.97
C VAL A 113 -35.43 3.66 -14.48
N ASN A 114 -35.53 4.47 -13.42
CA ASN A 114 -36.82 4.84 -12.83
C ASN A 114 -36.92 6.35 -12.58
N PRO A 115 -37.42 7.12 -13.53
CA PRO A 115 -37.59 8.56 -13.37
C PRO A 115 -38.57 9.01 -12.26
N ARG A 116 -39.31 8.06 -11.65
CA ARG A 116 -40.21 8.34 -10.53
C ARG A 116 -39.46 8.38 -9.17
N VAL A 117 -38.28 7.81 -9.10
CA VAL A 117 -37.44 7.86 -7.90
C VAL A 117 -36.94 9.29 -7.73
N SER A 118 -37.05 9.81 -6.50
CA SER A 118 -36.51 11.14 -6.20
C SER A 118 -34.97 11.13 -6.28
N LEU A 119 -34.35 12.31 -6.52
CA LEU A 119 -32.90 12.45 -6.50
C LEU A 119 -32.30 12.00 -5.16
N ALA A 120 -32.99 12.29 -4.06
CA ALA A 120 -32.56 11.91 -2.71
C ALA A 120 -32.61 10.39 -2.50
N ASP A 121 -33.69 9.74 -2.96
CA ASP A 121 -33.83 8.29 -2.84
C ASP A 121 -32.83 7.58 -3.76
N ALA A 122 -32.62 8.04 -4.99
CA ALA A 122 -31.64 7.47 -5.90
C ALA A 122 -30.21 7.55 -5.31
N TYR A 123 -29.87 8.68 -4.69
CA TYR A 123 -28.62 8.83 -3.96
C TYR A 123 -28.53 7.86 -2.78
N ARG A 124 -29.61 7.75 -1.98
CA ARG A 124 -29.70 6.81 -0.85
C ARG A 124 -29.52 5.36 -1.30
N TYR A 125 -30.21 4.93 -2.36
CA TYR A 125 -30.10 3.55 -2.85
C TYR A 125 -28.69 3.22 -3.38
N ALA A 126 -28.06 4.16 -4.08
CA ALA A 126 -26.68 4.02 -4.52
C ALA A 126 -25.70 3.92 -3.34
N GLU A 127 -25.87 4.77 -2.32
CA GLU A 127 -25.06 4.76 -1.10
C GLU A 127 -25.22 3.45 -0.31
N LEU A 128 -26.46 2.94 -0.16
CA LEU A 128 -26.73 1.67 0.49
C LEU A 128 -26.05 0.50 -0.22
N ALA A 129 -26.06 0.49 -1.56
CA ALA A 129 -25.39 -0.55 -2.34
C ALA A 129 -23.87 -0.50 -2.20
N LEU A 130 -23.26 0.70 -2.15
CA LEU A 130 -21.83 0.87 -1.89
C LEU A 130 -21.44 0.40 -0.50
N GLN A 131 -22.17 0.85 0.52
CA GLN A 131 -21.94 0.44 1.92
C GLN A 131 -22.08 -1.08 2.10
N ALA A 132 -23.05 -1.69 1.44
CA ALA A 132 -23.24 -3.13 1.47
C ALA A 132 -22.05 -3.87 0.82
N SER A 133 -21.53 -3.37 -0.29
CA SER A 133 -20.34 -3.94 -0.94
C SER A 133 -19.05 -3.73 -0.13
N GLU A 134 -18.93 -2.62 0.57
CA GLU A 134 -17.80 -2.38 1.51
C GLU A 134 -17.84 -3.37 2.69
N LYS A 135 -19.04 -3.73 3.14
CA LYS A 135 -19.25 -4.72 4.21
C LYS A 135 -19.05 -6.16 3.73
N TYR A 136 -19.42 -6.46 2.48
CA TYR A 136 -19.34 -7.77 1.85
C TYR A 136 -18.45 -7.71 0.59
N PRO A 137 -17.11 -7.83 0.72
CA PRO A 137 -16.18 -7.62 -0.40
C PRO A 137 -16.33 -8.60 -1.57
N SER A 138 -17.03 -9.73 -1.39
CA SER A 138 -17.39 -10.66 -2.47
C SER A 138 -18.46 -10.08 -3.42
N VAL A 139 -19.18 -9.03 -2.99
CA VAL A 139 -20.32 -8.45 -3.69
C VAL A 139 -19.92 -7.15 -4.39
N ASP A 140 -19.82 -7.18 -5.71
CA ASP A 140 -19.53 -6.00 -6.53
C ASP A 140 -20.71 -5.01 -6.47
N PRO A 141 -20.52 -3.71 -6.16
CA PRO A 141 -21.60 -2.72 -6.13
C PRO A 141 -22.34 -2.58 -7.46
N LEU A 142 -21.64 -2.77 -8.58
CA LEU A 142 -22.28 -2.73 -9.91
C LEU A 142 -23.11 -3.99 -10.20
N LEU A 143 -22.80 -5.12 -9.55
CA LEU A 143 -23.66 -6.29 -9.58
C LEU A 143 -24.97 -6.04 -8.81
N LEU A 144 -24.89 -5.42 -7.62
CA LEU A 144 -26.09 -4.97 -6.90
C LEU A 144 -26.91 -4.00 -7.73
N LEU A 145 -26.22 -3.05 -8.41
CA LEU A 145 -26.90 -2.10 -9.31
C LEU A 145 -27.63 -2.82 -10.45
N ALA A 146 -27.01 -3.83 -11.05
CA ALA A 146 -27.64 -4.63 -12.11
C ALA A 146 -28.83 -5.43 -11.60
N ILE A 147 -28.70 -6.08 -10.43
CA ILE A 147 -29.78 -6.86 -9.80
C ILE A 147 -30.96 -5.95 -9.48
N GLY A 148 -30.78 -4.85 -8.76
CA GLY A 148 -31.88 -3.92 -8.45
C GLY A 148 -32.58 -3.36 -9.70
N THR A 149 -31.82 -3.13 -10.79
CA THR A 149 -32.40 -2.75 -12.10
C THR A 149 -33.34 -3.81 -12.65
N ILE A 150 -32.95 -5.09 -12.57
CA ILE A 150 -33.71 -6.20 -13.16
C ILE A 150 -34.88 -6.62 -12.27
N GLU A 151 -34.71 -6.58 -10.95
CA GLU A 151 -35.67 -7.07 -9.97
C GLU A 151 -36.91 -6.14 -9.82
N SER A 152 -36.64 -4.87 -9.53
CA SER A 152 -37.74 -3.92 -9.22
C SER A 152 -37.70 -2.66 -10.07
N GLY A 153 -36.62 -2.42 -10.82
CA GLY A 153 -36.38 -1.09 -11.40
C GLY A 153 -36.34 0.00 -10.32
N TYR A 154 -35.86 -0.34 -9.12
CA TYR A 154 -35.79 0.56 -7.96
C TYR A 154 -37.14 1.05 -7.42
N ASP A 155 -38.18 0.22 -7.55
CA ASP A 155 -39.41 0.43 -6.80
C ASP A 155 -39.32 -0.27 -5.43
N PRO A 156 -39.20 0.48 -4.31
CA PRO A 156 -39.10 -0.13 -2.99
C PRO A 156 -40.37 -0.84 -2.53
N GLN A 157 -41.53 -0.58 -3.17
CA GLN A 157 -42.82 -1.18 -2.86
C GLN A 157 -43.17 -2.35 -3.81
N ALA A 158 -42.23 -2.73 -4.70
CA ALA A 158 -42.46 -3.82 -5.64
C ALA A 158 -42.75 -5.14 -4.91
N THR A 159 -43.76 -5.84 -5.39
CA THR A 159 -44.11 -7.21 -4.97
C THR A 159 -44.34 -8.06 -6.21
N SER A 160 -43.62 -9.19 -6.32
CA SER A 160 -43.84 -10.13 -7.43
C SER A 160 -45.06 -11.03 -7.20
N HIS A 161 -45.49 -11.78 -8.25
CA HIS A 161 -46.50 -12.79 -8.12
C HIS A 161 -46.16 -13.90 -7.12
N SER A 162 -44.88 -14.15 -6.90
CA SER A 162 -44.35 -15.14 -5.94
C SER A 162 -44.04 -14.52 -4.57
N ASP A 163 -44.55 -13.32 -4.28
CA ASP A 163 -44.37 -12.58 -3.02
C ASP A 163 -42.93 -12.16 -2.72
N ALA A 164 -42.05 -12.04 -3.72
CA ALA A 164 -40.76 -11.40 -3.55
C ALA A 164 -40.96 -9.87 -3.41
N ARG A 165 -40.21 -9.20 -2.51
CA ARG A 165 -40.50 -7.85 -2.06
C ARG A 165 -39.29 -6.90 -2.11
N GLY A 166 -39.55 -5.63 -2.41
CA GLY A 166 -38.62 -4.51 -2.30
C GLY A 166 -37.65 -4.40 -3.45
N LEU A 167 -36.63 -3.57 -3.26
CA LEU A 167 -35.65 -3.20 -4.30
C LEU A 167 -34.99 -4.40 -4.97
N TYR A 168 -34.67 -5.43 -4.21
CA TYR A 168 -33.93 -6.62 -4.62
C TYR A 168 -34.77 -7.90 -4.62
N GLN A 169 -36.08 -7.76 -4.51
CA GLN A 169 -37.04 -8.83 -4.59
C GLN A 169 -36.70 -10.05 -3.70
N ILE A 170 -36.52 -9.79 -2.40
CA ILE A 170 -36.21 -10.83 -1.43
C ILE A 170 -37.54 -11.53 -1.00
N TRP A 171 -37.53 -12.85 -1.00
CA TRP A 171 -38.69 -13.64 -0.52
C TRP A 171 -38.82 -13.51 1.01
N PRO A 172 -40.03 -13.41 1.56
CA PRO A 172 -40.28 -13.28 3.00
C PRO A 172 -39.60 -14.36 3.85
N SER A 173 -39.60 -15.63 3.39
CA SER A 173 -38.94 -16.74 4.08
C SER A 173 -37.43 -16.52 4.18
N THR A 174 -36.77 -16.12 3.09
CA THR A 174 -35.36 -15.81 3.01
C THR A 174 -35.05 -14.54 3.80
N GLY A 175 -35.82 -13.48 3.62
CA GLY A 175 -35.66 -12.20 4.31
C GLY A 175 -35.72 -12.33 5.82
N ARG A 176 -36.64 -13.19 6.33
CA ARG A 176 -36.73 -13.46 7.78
C ARG A 176 -35.43 -14.03 8.36
N LEU A 177 -34.79 -14.94 7.64
CA LEU A 177 -33.52 -15.53 8.07
C LEU A 177 -32.40 -14.50 8.00
N LEU A 178 -32.28 -13.80 6.87
CA LEU A 178 -31.21 -12.80 6.62
C LEU A 178 -31.29 -11.62 7.59
N LEU A 179 -32.50 -11.06 7.79
CA LEU A 179 -32.67 -9.92 8.72
C LEU A 179 -32.37 -10.32 10.16
N ARG A 180 -32.74 -11.54 10.58
CA ARG A 180 -32.34 -12.03 11.91
C ARG A 180 -30.81 -12.18 12.04
N SER A 181 -30.14 -12.67 11.02
CA SER A 181 -28.68 -12.78 11.02
C SER A 181 -28.01 -11.41 11.08
N LEU A 182 -28.67 -10.36 10.58
CA LEU A 182 -28.25 -8.96 10.69
C LEU A 182 -28.63 -8.30 12.04
N GLY A 183 -29.27 -9.04 12.93
CA GLY A 183 -29.73 -8.52 14.23
C GLY A 183 -31.01 -7.69 14.16
N TRP A 184 -31.76 -7.77 13.05
CA TRP A 184 -33.02 -7.02 12.87
C TRP A 184 -34.25 -7.90 13.09
N ASN A 185 -35.25 -7.29 13.66
CA ASN A 185 -36.56 -7.92 13.72
C ASN A 185 -37.22 -7.94 12.33
N TYR A 186 -37.86 -9.06 11.99
CA TYR A 186 -38.64 -9.19 10.78
C TYR A 186 -40.10 -8.89 11.07
N ASP A 187 -40.68 -8.02 10.28
CA ASP A 187 -42.11 -7.82 10.12
C ASP A 187 -42.47 -7.79 8.62
N GLU A 188 -43.73 -7.72 8.29
CA GLU A 188 -44.21 -7.75 6.89
C GLU A 188 -43.72 -6.55 6.07
N ALA A 189 -43.46 -5.40 6.70
CA ALA A 189 -43.00 -4.19 6.06
C ALA A 189 -41.45 -4.13 5.94
N ALA A 190 -40.72 -5.00 6.64
CA ALA A 190 -39.27 -4.93 6.73
C ALA A 190 -38.57 -5.03 5.37
N LEU A 191 -39.10 -5.79 4.42
CA LEU A 191 -38.51 -5.93 3.09
C LEU A 191 -38.86 -4.78 2.13
N PHE A 192 -39.77 -3.89 2.49
CA PHE A 192 -40.03 -2.65 1.75
C PHE A 192 -39.14 -1.50 2.22
N ASP A 193 -38.41 -1.66 3.34
CA ASP A 193 -37.36 -0.72 3.75
C ASP A 193 -36.13 -0.89 2.87
N PRO A 194 -35.69 0.16 2.15
CA PRO A 194 -34.56 0.07 1.22
C PRO A 194 -33.24 -0.40 1.87
N GLU A 195 -32.97 0.00 3.11
CA GLU A 195 -31.75 -0.38 3.81
C GLU A 195 -31.76 -1.87 4.18
N LYS A 196 -32.84 -2.32 4.80
CA LYS A 196 -33.00 -3.73 5.19
C LYS A 196 -32.98 -4.66 3.97
N ASN A 197 -33.65 -4.26 2.90
CA ASN A 197 -33.72 -5.02 1.66
C ASN A 197 -32.33 -5.10 0.98
N THR A 198 -31.60 -3.99 0.89
CA THR A 198 -30.25 -3.95 0.31
C THR A 198 -29.26 -4.80 1.11
N GLN A 199 -29.26 -4.66 2.45
CA GLN A 199 -28.38 -5.44 3.32
C GLN A 199 -28.70 -6.92 3.30
N ALA A 200 -29.98 -7.30 3.22
CA ALA A 200 -30.39 -8.69 3.07
C ALA A 200 -29.93 -9.26 1.72
N ALA A 201 -30.09 -8.52 0.63
CA ALA A 201 -29.64 -8.94 -0.70
C ALA A 201 -28.12 -9.14 -0.75
N ALA A 202 -27.35 -8.19 -0.21
CA ALA A 202 -25.91 -8.28 -0.18
C ALA A 202 -25.41 -9.45 0.69
N LEU A 203 -25.97 -9.66 1.88
CA LEU A 203 -25.66 -10.83 2.70
C LEU A 203 -26.00 -12.14 1.99
N TYR A 204 -27.13 -12.20 1.29
CA TYR A 204 -27.51 -13.40 0.53
C TYR A 204 -26.50 -13.69 -0.59
N LEU A 205 -26.13 -12.67 -1.36
CA LEU A 205 -25.12 -12.81 -2.40
C LEU A 205 -23.76 -13.23 -1.83
N ASP A 206 -23.33 -12.70 -0.70
CA ASP A 206 -22.07 -13.09 -0.03
C ASP A 206 -22.10 -14.58 0.37
N ILE A 207 -23.21 -15.06 0.92
CA ILE A 207 -23.41 -16.48 1.22
C ILE A 207 -23.33 -17.32 -0.07
N LEU A 208 -23.98 -16.87 -1.13
CA LEU A 208 -23.97 -17.59 -2.41
C LEU A 208 -22.60 -17.60 -3.07
N PHE A 209 -21.86 -16.50 -3.05
CA PHE A 209 -20.46 -16.44 -3.51
C PHE A 209 -19.52 -17.31 -2.67
N SER A 210 -19.80 -17.49 -1.39
CA SER A 210 -19.08 -18.45 -0.54
C SER A 210 -19.40 -19.91 -0.89
N THR A 211 -20.57 -20.16 -1.48
CA THR A 211 -21.03 -21.49 -1.87
C THR A 211 -20.63 -21.87 -3.30
N TYR A 212 -20.65 -20.91 -4.20
CA TYR A 212 -20.40 -21.09 -5.64
C TYR A 212 -19.30 -20.18 -6.14
N SER A 213 -18.32 -20.76 -6.85
CA SER A 213 -17.28 -19.99 -7.56
C SER A 213 -17.79 -19.41 -8.89
N ASP A 214 -18.90 -19.94 -9.44
CA ASP A 214 -19.47 -19.51 -10.71
C ASP A 214 -20.59 -18.48 -10.49
N PRO A 215 -20.44 -17.23 -10.93
CA PRO A 215 -21.49 -16.21 -10.83
C PRO A 215 -22.82 -16.60 -11.45
N GLN A 216 -22.83 -17.48 -12.45
CA GLN A 216 -24.06 -17.95 -13.06
C GLN A 216 -24.88 -18.79 -12.07
N LEU A 217 -24.21 -19.64 -11.27
CA LEU A 217 -24.88 -20.44 -10.24
C LEU A 217 -25.37 -19.56 -9.08
N VAL A 218 -24.57 -18.54 -8.69
CA VAL A 218 -24.99 -17.53 -7.70
C VAL A 218 -26.31 -16.88 -8.13
N LEU A 219 -26.38 -16.40 -9.35
CA LEU A 219 -27.55 -15.72 -9.88
C LEU A 219 -28.74 -16.68 -10.12
N ALA A 220 -28.45 -17.93 -10.52
CA ALA A 220 -29.50 -18.94 -10.69
C ALA A 220 -30.15 -19.30 -9.36
N GLU A 221 -29.38 -19.43 -8.27
CA GLU A 221 -29.91 -19.64 -6.93
C GLU A 221 -30.62 -18.40 -6.37
N TYR A 222 -30.00 -17.21 -6.57
CA TYR A 222 -30.60 -15.95 -6.13
C TYR A 222 -32.03 -15.78 -6.66
N ASN A 223 -32.24 -16.01 -7.96
CA ASN A 223 -33.54 -15.86 -8.62
C ASN A 223 -34.49 -17.06 -8.38
N GLY A 224 -33.98 -18.27 -8.46
CA GLY A 224 -34.83 -19.46 -8.52
C GLY A 224 -34.65 -20.45 -7.37
N GLY A 225 -33.78 -20.14 -6.41
CA GLY A 225 -33.44 -21.00 -5.28
C GLY A 225 -32.50 -22.17 -5.65
N PRO A 226 -32.11 -23.00 -4.65
CA PRO A 226 -31.06 -24.01 -4.80
C PRO A 226 -31.44 -25.10 -5.83
N LEU A 227 -32.70 -25.41 -6.01
CA LEU A 227 -33.15 -26.40 -6.98
C LEU A 227 -32.87 -25.92 -8.43
N ASN A 228 -33.17 -24.64 -8.73
CA ASN A 228 -32.90 -24.05 -10.03
C ASN A 228 -31.40 -23.91 -10.30
N ALA A 229 -30.57 -23.59 -9.30
CA ALA A 229 -29.12 -23.63 -9.41
C ALA A 229 -28.60 -25.04 -9.77
N GLY A 230 -29.18 -26.08 -9.16
CA GLY A 230 -28.91 -27.47 -9.50
C GLY A 230 -29.28 -27.83 -10.95
N TYR A 231 -30.42 -27.43 -11.43
CA TYR A 231 -30.86 -27.63 -12.82
C TYR A 231 -29.98 -26.82 -13.80
N PHE A 232 -29.61 -25.59 -13.45
CA PHE A 232 -28.73 -24.78 -14.25
C PHE A 232 -27.34 -25.45 -14.43
N ARG A 233 -26.77 -25.94 -13.32
CA ARG A 233 -25.51 -26.70 -13.33
C ARG A 233 -25.56 -27.96 -14.17
N ALA A 234 -26.65 -28.69 -14.08
CA ALA A 234 -26.83 -29.95 -14.80
C ALA A 234 -27.18 -29.76 -16.29
N GLY A 235 -27.48 -28.53 -16.73
CA GLY A 235 -27.93 -28.26 -18.09
C GLY A 235 -29.25 -28.90 -18.46
N VAL A 236 -30.09 -29.25 -17.45
CA VAL A 236 -31.36 -29.99 -17.70
C VAL A 236 -32.50 -29.02 -18.03
N GLY A 237 -33.42 -29.49 -18.87
CA GLY A 237 -34.53 -28.69 -19.39
C GLY A 237 -35.59 -28.26 -18.37
N ALA A 238 -35.56 -28.80 -17.13
CA ALA A 238 -36.46 -28.44 -16.02
C ALA A 238 -36.16 -27.07 -15.39
N LEU A 239 -35.08 -26.40 -15.82
CA LEU A 239 -34.77 -25.04 -15.39
C LEU A 239 -35.92 -24.07 -15.73
N ALA A 240 -36.39 -23.33 -14.73
CA ALA A 240 -37.40 -22.31 -14.93
C ALA A 240 -36.99 -21.31 -16.03
N THR A 241 -37.93 -21.02 -16.95
CA THR A 241 -37.69 -20.10 -18.05
C THR A 241 -37.25 -18.70 -17.54
N GLU A 242 -37.82 -18.29 -16.42
CA GLU A 242 -37.47 -17.05 -15.73
C GLU A 242 -35.97 -17.03 -15.38
N THR A 243 -35.49 -18.03 -14.65
CA THR A 243 -34.06 -18.13 -14.22
C THR A 243 -33.13 -18.24 -15.42
N ARG A 244 -33.55 -18.98 -16.48
CA ARG A 244 -32.77 -19.09 -17.73
C ARG A 244 -32.56 -17.74 -18.40
N ASN A 245 -33.55 -16.87 -18.37
CA ASN A 245 -33.47 -15.52 -18.94
C ASN A 245 -32.85 -14.50 -18.01
N TYR A 246 -33.01 -14.70 -16.69
CA TYR A 246 -32.50 -13.80 -15.65
C TYR A 246 -30.98 -13.73 -15.63
N VAL A 247 -30.32 -14.88 -15.54
CA VAL A 247 -28.87 -14.99 -15.39
C VAL A 247 -28.11 -14.20 -16.48
N PRO A 248 -28.36 -14.43 -17.79
CA PRO A 248 -27.62 -13.69 -18.82
C PRO A 248 -27.98 -12.19 -18.83
N ARG A 249 -29.21 -11.80 -18.49
CA ARG A 249 -29.63 -10.40 -18.43
C ARG A 249 -28.84 -9.63 -17.37
N VAL A 250 -28.73 -10.19 -16.16
CA VAL A 250 -27.97 -9.56 -15.07
C VAL A 250 -26.49 -9.48 -15.42
N LEU A 251 -25.89 -10.56 -15.90
CA LEU A 251 -24.46 -10.57 -16.27
C LEU A 251 -24.12 -9.60 -17.40
N GLN A 252 -24.97 -9.52 -18.43
CA GLN A 252 -24.78 -8.56 -19.54
C GLN A 252 -24.91 -7.11 -19.08
N LEU A 253 -25.86 -6.84 -18.19
CA LEU A 253 -26.02 -5.50 -17.62
C LEU A 253 -24.83 -5.15 -16.73
N HIS A 254 -24.41 -6.07 -15.84
CA HIS A 254 -23.26 -5.90 -15.00
C HIS A 254 -21.97 -5.62 -15.81
N ALA A 255 -21.72 -6.40 -16.86
CA ALA A 255 -20.57 -6.20 -17.74
C ALA A 255 -20.59 -4.80 -18.42
N ARG A 256 -21.76 -4.38 -18.93
CA ARG A 256 -21.93 -3.04 -19.53
C ARG A 256 -21.70 -1.93 -18.52
N LEU A 257 -22.22 -2.07 -17.31
CA LEU A 257 -22.00 -1.08 -16.24
C LEU A 257 -20.51 -0.98 -15.90
N LYS A 258 -19.83 -2.11 -15.75
CA LYS A 258 -18.36 -2.09 -15.51
C LYS A 258 -17.61 -1.35 -16.62
N ASP A 259 -17.89 -1.69 -17.87
CA ASP A 259 -17.27 -1.03 -19.03
C ASP A 259 -17.51 0.49 -19.04
N ASP A 260 -18.73 0.93 -18.73
CA ASP A 260 -19.10 2.34 -18.70
C ASP A 260 -18.39 3.10 -17.57
N PHE A 261 -18.34 2.48 -16.39
CA PHE A 261 -17.65 3.04 -15.21
C PHE A 261 -16.12 3.06 -15.39
N ASP A 262 -15.52 2.01 -15.94
CA ASP A 262 -14.07 1.95 -16.17
C ASP A 262 -13.62 2.99 -17.20
N ARG A 263 -14.40 3.19 -18.26
CA ARG A 263 -14.14 4.27 -19.25
C ARG A 263 -14.26 5.67 -18.63
N GLY A 264 -15.23 5.89 -17.78
CA GLY A 264 -15.40 7.16 -17.10
C GLY A 264 -14.29 7.46 -16.07
N VAL A 265 -13.82 6.45 -15.35
CA VAL A 265 -12.66 6.59 -14.46
C VAL A 265 -11.39 6.93 -15.23
N ALA A 266 -11.16 6.27 -16.38
CA ALA A 266 -10.01 6.57 -17.24
C ALA A 266 -10.01 8.02 -17.74
N VAL A 267 -11.16 8.51 -18.24
CA VAL A 267 -11.30 9.91 -18.70
C VAL A 267 -11.05 10.91 -17.58
N GLN A 268 -11.54 10.62 -16.37
CA GLN A 268 -11.37 11.50 -15.21
C GLN A 268 -9.91 11.51 -14.72
N GLY A 269 -9.22 10.34 -14.72
CA GLY A 269 -7.81 10.24 -14.42
C GLY A 269 -6.93 11.06 -15.37
N ASP A 270 -7.20 10.98 -16.67
CA ASP A 270 -6.48 11.76 -17.69
C ASP A 270 -6.73 13.28 -17.57
N ALA A 271 -7.91 13.70 -17.12
CA ALA A 271 -8.22 15.10 -16.88
C ALA A 271 -7.42 15.67 -15.70
N ILE A 272 -7.41 14.95 -14.58
CA ILE A 272 -6.67 15.34 -13.38
C ILE A 272 -5.16 15.41 -13.66
N HIS A 273 -4.63 14.46 -14.41
CA HIS A 273 -3.20 14.44 -14.78
C HIS A 273 -2.83 15.63 -15.68
N ARG A 274 -3.70 16.02 -16.61
CA ARG A 274 -3.50 17.20 -17.49
C ARG A 274 -3.55 18.51 -16.72
N ASP A 275 -4.44 18.65 -15.75
CA ASP A 275 -4.54 19.86 -14.94
C ASP A 275 -3.35 20.00 -13.98
N GLY A 276 -2.90 18.91 -13.35
CA GLY A 276 -1.69 18.90 -12.53
C GLY A 276 -0.41 19.27 -13.31
N GLN A 277 -0.31 18.86 -14.58
CA GLN A 277 0.80 19.27 -15.46
C GLN A 277 0.74 20.75 -15.87
N ARG A 278 -0.46 21.33 -15.98
CA ARG A 278 -0.65 22.76 -16.28
C ARG A 278 -0.26 23.61 -15.08
N GLU A 279 -0.69 23.24 -13.87
CA GLU A 279 -0.34 23.95 -12.65
C GLU A 279 1.17 23.87 -12.33
N GLY A 280 1.80 22.71 -12.53
CA GLY A 280 3.24 22.53 -12.37
C GLY A 280 4.07 23.40 -13.34
N LYS A 281 3.58 23.65 -14.57
CA LYS A 281 4.22 24.57 -15.52
C LYS A 281 4.03 26.06 -15.16
N THR A 282 2.96 26.38 -14.47
CA THR A 282 2.67 27.78 -14.06
C THR A 282 3.49 28.16 -12.82
N LEU A 283 3.84 27.20 -11.97
CA LEU A 283 4.70 27.41 -10.79
C LEU A 283 6.20 27.40 -11.13
N ALA A 284 6.61 26.79 -12.23
CA ALA A 284 7.96 26.93 -12.80
C ALA A 284 8.02 28.26 -13.56
N GLY A 285 8.37 29.35 -12.88
CA GLY A 285 8.57 30.67 -13.49
C GLY A 285 9.60 30.62 -14.63
N PRO A 286 9.64 31.61 -15.51
CA PRO A 286 10.55 31.62 -16.65
C PRO A 286 11.99 31.50 -16.17
N ALA A 287 12.76 30.60 -16.82
CA ALA A 287 14.19 30.44 -16.57
C ALA A 287 14.90 31.80 -16.62
N PRO A 288 15.84 32.12 -15.70
CA PRO A 288 16.57 33.37 -15.72
C PRO A 288 17.28 33.51 -17.06
N ALA A 289 17.00 34.60 -17.77
CA ALA A 289 17.67 34.95 -19.02
C ALA A 289 19.18 34.98 -18.83
N ALA A 290 19.90 34.19 -19.61
CA ALA A 290 21.37 34.19 -19.64
C ALA A 290 21.86 35.61 -19.90
N ALA A 291 22.54 36.20 -18.91
CA ALA A 291 23.19 37.50 -19.04
C ALA A 291 24.25 37.41 -20.15
N GLY A 292 23.97 38.07 -21.26
CA GLY A 292 24.85 38.15 -22.42
C GLY A 292 26.17 38.79 -22.04
N ALA A 293 27.25 38.08 -22.24
CA ALA A 293 28.63 38.61 -22.17
C ALA A 293 28.79 39.69 -23.25
N ARG A 294 28.80 40.95 -22.86
CA ARG A 294 29.33 42.03 -23.68
C ARG A 294 30.83 41.82 -23.84
N ARG A 295 31.26 41.49 -25.05
CA ARG A 295 32.65 41.71 -25.50
C ARG A 295 32.75 43.15 -25.92
N GLU A 296 33.55 43.94 -25.17
CA GLU A 296 34.07 45.22 -25.64
C GLU A 296 35.24 44.95 -26.59
N LYS A 297 35.21 45.66 -27.71
CA LYS A 297 36.40 45.96 -28.51
C LYS A 297 36.89 47.34 -28.13
#